data_5a036eb8108d45ca49fa91230594e2a8
#
_entry.id   5a036eb8108d45ca49fa91230594e2a8
#
_cell.length_a   1.000
_cell.length_b   1.000
_cell.length_c   1.000
_cell.angle_alpha   90.00
_cell.angle_beta   90.00
_cell.angle_gamma   90.00
#
_symmetry.space_group_name_H-M   'P 1'
#
loop_
_entity.id
_entity.type
_entity.pdbx_description
1 polymer ?
#
loop_
_entity_poly.entity_id
_entity_poly.type
_entity_poly.pdbx_seq_one_letter_code
_entity_poly.pdbx_strand_id
1 'polypeptide(L)'
;MSNEDVVVRPARSRAAKFGRGVLYTIAVLFVLGFVAKTIWKYSGSNRWELVAENKKKRVRVYVLKSPGTELEQTRAIAPMKSSLAGLVKFMQDPDVCNDVGCDHSRTIERVDDQLQYTTFRFPYPGPFRPRELITRAHFSQNPNTKEVLLEYAATPDLLPPDPCCYRVTRMNNTWRFRPIGNGEVEVEVLMNMDEGGFLPDVLSNLARRKVLLGALPGIAKLVAKPKYQEAKFDFIKEQ
;
A
#
# COMPACT_ATOMS: atom_id res chain seq x y z
N MET A 1 50.41 42.09 54.42
CA MET A 1 50.51 41.61 53.03
C MET A 1 49.31 40.63 52.84
N SER A 2 48.24 41.13 52.32
CA SER A 2 47.06 40.31 52.04
C SER A 2 47.07 39.73 50.61
N ASN A 3 47.08 38.42 50.53
CA ASN A 3 46.91 37.70 49.24
C ASN A 3 45.47 37.83 48.83
N GLU A 4 45.18 38.57 47.77
CA GLU A 4 43.92 38.51 47.07
C GLU A 4 43.93 37.30 46.13
N ASP A 5 43.14 36.28 46.48
CA ASP A 5 42.90 35.13 45.60
C ASP A 5 42.05 35.56 44.39
N VAL A 6 42.73 35.74 43.26
CA VAL A 6 42.03 35.98 41.97
C VAL A 6 41.35 34.71 41.48
N VAL A 7 40.06 34.61 41.70
CA VAL A 7 39.25 33.51 41.14
C VAL A 7 39.08 33.69 39.63
N VAL A 8 39.91 33.03 38.84
CA VAL A 8 39.80 32.98 37.38
C VAL A 8 38.61 32.10 37.00
N ARG A 9 37.47 32.69 36.64
CA ARG A 9 36.34 31.96 36.08
C ARG A 9 36.72 31.44 34.70
N PRO A 10 36.65 30.12 34.41
CA PRO A 10 36.97 29.59 33.11
C PRO A 10 36.03 30.16 32.05
N ALA A 11 36.58 30.77 31.02
CA ALA A 11 35.83 31.26 29.86
C ALA A 11 35.14 30.07 29.19
N ARG A 12 33.81 30.00 29.24
CA ARG A 12 33.02 28.99 28.51
C ARG A 12 33.38 29.11 27.03
N SER A 13 34.02 28.07 26.47
CA SER A 13 34.48 28.06 25.09
C SER A 13 33.31 28.30 24.12
N ARG A 14 33.56 29.00 23.00
CA ARG A 14 32.57 29.22 21.93
C ARG A 14 31.97 27.89 21.42
N ALA A 15 32.79 26.84 21.44
CA ALA A 15 32.36 25.47 21.09
C ALA A 15 31.28 24.91 22.03
N ALA A 16 31.33 25.18 23.34
CA ALA A 16 30.30 24.74 24.28
C ALA A 16 28.96 25.48 24.09
N LYS A 17 29.00 26.75 23.67
CA LYS A 17 27.77 27.50 23.32
C LYS A 17 27.17 27.01 22.01
N PHE A 18 28.00 26.72 21.02
CA PHE A 18 27.54 26.14 19.73
C PHE A 18 26.95 24.76 19.92
N GLY A 19 27.61 23.86 20.66
CA GLY A 19 27.07 22.52 20.94
C GLY A 19 25.73 22.54 21.68
N ARG A 20 25.55 23.49 22.63
CA ARG A 20 24.24 23.67 23.27
C ARG A 20 23.16 24.17 22.31
N GLY A 21 23.48 25.11 21.42
CA GLY A 21 22.57 25.59 20.39
C GLY A 21 22.07 24.46 19.48
N VAL A 22 23.00 23.61 19.02
CA VAL A 22 22.67 22.44 18.20
C VAL A 22 21.77 21.46 18.96
N LEU A 23 22.07 21.17 20.23
CA LEU A 23 21.23 20.29 21.07
C LEU A 23 19.82 20.85 21.27
N TYR A 24 19.69 22.16 21.53
CA TYR A 24 18.34 22.78 21.63
C TYR A 24 17.56 22.70 20.31
N THR A 25 18.23 22.96 19.18
CA THR A 25 17.58 22.84 17.87
C THR A 25 17.07 21.42 17.61
N ILE A 26 17.90 20.40 17.89
CA ILE A 26 17.50 19.00 17.76
C ILE A 26 16.32 18.67 18.67
N ALA A 27 16.37 19.10 19.95
CA ALA A 27 15.28 18.88 20.90
C ALA A 27 13.96 19.53 20.44
N VAL A 28 14.03 20.78 19.96
CA VAL A 28 12.86 21.49 19.41
C VAL A 28 12.29 20.76 18.18
N LEU A 29 13.14 20.34 17.25
CA LEU A 29 12.70 19.58 16.08
C LEU A 29 12.05 18.25 16.47
N PHE A 30 12.59 17.58 17.49
CA PHE A 30 12.03 16.34 18.01
C PHE A 30 10.63 16.56 18.63
N VAL A 31 10.48 17.62 19.45
CA VAL A 31 9.20 17.99 20.05
C VAL A 31 8.18 18.36 18.98
N LEU A 32 8.58 19.18 17.99
CA LEU A 32 7.69 19.56 16.89
C LEU A 32 7.27 18.33 16.06
N GLY A 33 8.20 17.41 15.79
CA GLY A 33 7.91 16.15 15.11
C GLY A 33 6.91 15.29 15.90
N PHE A 34 7.10 15.17 17.21
CA PHE A 34 6.19 14.44 18.09
C PHE A 34 4.78 15.07 18.14
N VAL A 35 4.71 16.39 18.26
CA VAL A 35 3.45 17.12 18.24
C VAL A 35 2.74 16.94 16.89
N ALA A 36 3.47 17.10 15.79
CA ALA A 36 2.93 16.92 14.43
C ALA A 36 2.40 15.49 14.24
N LYS A 37 3.15 14.48 14.69
CA LYS A 37 2.74 13.08 14.64
C LYS A 37 1.47 12.84 15.46
N THR A 38 1.37 13.42 16.67
CA THR A 38 0.21 13.29 17.51
C THR A 38 -1.03 13.95 16.90
N ILE A 39 -0.87 15.18 16.36
CA ILE A 39 -1.95 15.86 15.63
C ILE A 39 -2.38 14.99 14.43
N TRP A 40 -1.43 14.48 13.66
CA TRP A 40 -1.73 13.61 12.52
C TRP A 40 -2.50 12.36 12.97
N LYS A 41 -2.07 11.69 14.04
CA LYS A 41 -2.73 10.47 14.56
C LYS A 41 -4.20 10.72 14.89
N TYR A 42 -4.51 11.83 15.52
CA TYR A 42 -5.88 12.15 15.95
C TYR A 42 -6.66 13.01 14.95
N SER A 43 -6.06 13.40 13.84
CA SER A 43 -6.74 14.07 12.74
C SER A 43 -7.52 13.06 11.87
N GLY A 44 -8.33 13.58 10.95
CA GLY A 44 -9.06 12.80 9.96
C GLY A 44 -10.57 13.00 10.08
N SER A 45 -11.22 12.99 8.92
CA SER A 45 -12.67 13.22 8.80
C SER A 45 -13.49 11.93 8.96
N ASN A 46 -12.84 10.77 8.99
CA ASN A 46 -13.48 9.45 8.88
C ASN A 46 -14.39 9.32 7.66
N ARG A 47 -14.06 10.04 6.59
CA ARG A 47 -14.78 10.06 5.31
C ARG A 47 -13.81 9.85 4.15
N TRP A 48 -14.33 9.35 3.04
CA TRP A 48 -13.57 9.22 1.81
C TRP A 48 -13.37 10.59 1.16
N GLU A 49 -12.13 10.99 0.97
CA GLU A 49 -11.73 12.24 0.35
C GLU A 49 -10.99 11.96 -0.95
N LEU A 50 -11.38 12.61 -2.04
CA LEU A 50 -10.66 12.53 -3.32
C LEU A 50 -9.34 13.29 -3.19
N VAL A 51 -8.22 12.57 -3.34
CA VAL A 51 -6.87 13.15 -3.16
C VAL A 51 -6.05 13.19 -4.44
N ALA A 52 -6.41 12.38 -5.45
CA ALA A 52 -5.76 12.39 -6.75
C ALA A 52 -6.72 11.91 -7.84
N GLU A 53 -6.57 12.47 -9.03
CA GLU A 53 -7.36 12.10 -10.21
C GLU A 53 -6.51 12.17 -11.48
N ASN A 54 -6.66 11.18 -12.34
CA ASN A 54 -6.20 11.22 -13.71
C ASN A 54 -7.43 11.22 -14.65
N LYS A 55 -7.90 12.39 -15.02
CA LYS A 55 -9.10 12.56 -15.87
C LYS A 55 -8.96 11.85 -17.22
N LYS A 56 -7.79 11.91 -17.86
CA LYS A 56 -7.55 11.26 -19.16
C LYS A 56 -7.67 9.73 -19.09
N LYS A 57 -7.30 9.13 -17.99
CA LYS A 57 -7.36 7.68 -17.73
C LYS A 57 -8.57 7.27 -16.89
N ARG A 58 -9.39 8.23 -16.46
CA ARG A 58 -10.59 8.04 -15.64
C ARG A 58 -10.26 7.33 -14.30
N VAL A 59 -9.06 7.57 -13.73
CA VAL A 59 -8.66 7.01 -12.43
C VAL A 59 -8.89 8.05 -11.34
N ARG A 60 -9.57 7.63 -10.27
CA ARG A 60 -9.80 8.44 -9.07
C ARG A 60 -9.25 7.72 -7.85
N VAL A 61 -8.50 8.44 -7.02
CA VAL A 61 -7.90 7.91 -5.78
C VAL A 61 -8.45 8.68 -4.60
N TYR A 62 -8.98 7.94 -3.65
CA TYR A 62 -9.56 8.44 -2.41
C TYR A 62 -8.78 7.90 -1.22
N VAL A 63 -8.78 8.66 -0.15
CA VAL A 63 -8.27 8.21 1.15
C VAL A 63 -9.34 8.35 2.22
N LEU A 64 -9.26 7.49 3.21
CA LEU A 64 -10.01 7.57 4.45
C LEU A 64 -9.03 7.53 5.61
N LYS A 65 -9.01 8.61 6.38
CA LYS A 65 -8.21 8.73 7.59
C LYS A 65 -9.15 8.75 8.79
N SER A 66 -9.04 7.73 9.62
CA SER A 66 -9.78 7.65 10.86
C SER A 66 -8.96 8.23 12.00
N PRO A 67 -9.56 9.03 12.91
CA PRO A 67 -8.90 9.46 14.14
C PRO A 67 -8.38 8.26 14.95
N GLY A 68 -7.19 8.39 15.51
CA GLY A 68 -6.53 7.32 16.26
C GLY A 68 -5.62 6.39 15.43
N THR A 69 -5.60 6.54 14.10
CA THR A 69 -4.71 5.77 13.21
C THR A 69 -3.69 6.68 12.54
N GLU A 70 -2.53 6.17 12.17
CA GLU A 70 -1.52 6.88 11.38
C GLU A 70 -1.60 6.49 9.90
N LEU A 71 -1.99 5.25 9.62
CA LEU A 71 -2.20 4.73 8.28
C LEU A 71 -3.59 5.12 7.74
N GLU A 72 -3.61 5.49 6.46
CA GLU A 72 -4.83 5.73 5.71
C GLU A 72 -5.27 4.46 5.00
N GLN A 73 -6.58 4.26 4.89
CA GLN A 73 -7.11 3.38 3.87
C GLN A 73 -7.11 4.11 2.54
N THR A 74 -6.72 3.43 1.49
CA THR A 74 -6.66 4.03 0.15
C THR A 74 -7.57 3.26 -0.79
N ARG A 75 -8.44 3.96 -1.49
CA ARG A 75 -9.36 3.40 -2.49
C ARG A 75 -9.07 4.03 -3.85
N ALA A 76 -8.94 3.21 -4.88
CA ALA A 76 -8.84 3.71 -6.24
C ALA A 76 -9.90 3.06 -7.13
N ILE A 77 -10.41 3.81 -8.09
CA ILE A 77 -11.49 3.40 -9.00
C ILE A 77 -11.08 3.76 -10.42
N ALA A 78 -11.22 2.81 -11.34
CA ALA A 78 -10.99 3.03 -12.76
C ALA A 78 -11.84 2.08 -13.61
N PRO A 79 -12.41 2.53 -14.74
CA PRO A 79 -13.03 1.63 -15.71
C PRO A 79 -11.95 0.97 -16.56
N MET A 80 -12.19 -0.30 -16.91
CA MET A 80 -11.31 -1.10 -17.78
C MET A 80 -12.15 -1.83 -18.81
N LYS A 81 -11.68 -1.91 -20.05
CA LYS A 81 -12.24 -2.80 -21.08
C LYS A 81 -11.77 -4.22 -20.80
N SER A 82 -12.65 -5.07 -20.31
CA SER A 82 -12.37 -6.47 -20.00
C SER A 82 -13.64 -7.23 -19.73
N SER A 83 -13.59 -8.57 -19.83
CA SER A 83 -14.54 -9.47 -19.19
C SER A 83 -14.24 -9.61 -17.69
N LEU A 84 -15.21 -10.05 -16.91
CA LEU A 84 -15.01 -10.39 -15.49
C LEU A 84 -14.04 -11.56 -15.34
N ALA A 85 -14.21 -12.61 -16.15
CA ALA A 85 -13.30 -13.75 -16.19
C ALA A 85 -11.86 -13.35 -16.57
N GLY A 86 -11.70 -12.39 -17.48
CA GLY A 86 -10.40 -11.84 -17.85
C GLY A 86 -9.68 -11.18 -16.66
N LEU A 87 -10.39 -10.39 -15.87
CA LEU A 87 -9.85 -9.78 -14.65
C LEU A 87 -9.50 -10.84 -13.59
N VAL A 88 -10.35 -11.84 -13.39
CA VAL A 88 -10.06 -12.95 -12.46
C VAL A 88 -8.80 -13.69 -12.90
N LYS A 89 -8.69 -14.05 -14.19
CA LYS A 89 -7.51 -14.72 -14.74
C LYS A 89 -6.23 -13.89 -14.57
N PHE A 90 -6.32 -12.58 -14.82
CA PHE A 90 -5.21 -11.64 -14.62
C PHE A 90 -4.74 -11.62 -13.17
N MET A 91 -5.66 -11.56 -12.21
CA MET A 91 -5.34 -11.52 -10.78
C MET A 91 -4.79 -12.86 -10.24
N GLN A 92 -5.04 -13.96 -10.95
CA GLN A 92 -4.54 -15.29 -10.61
C GLN A 92 -3.18 -15.61 -11.26
N ASP A 93 -2.73 -14.81 -12.21
CA ASP A 93 -1.51 -15.07 -12.99
C ASP A 93 -0.26 -14.52 -12.27
N PRO A 94 0.63 -15.39 -11.73
CA PRO A 94 1.83 -14.93 -11.05
C PRO A 94 2.81 -14.22 -11.99
N ASP A 95 2.75 -14.46 -13.30
CA ASP A 95 3.68 -13.88 -14.27
C ASP A 95 3.48 -12.37 -14.45
N VAL A 96 2.30 -11.83 -14.09
CA VAL A 96 2.06 -10.38 -14.17
C VAL A 96 2.82 -9.58 -13.12
N CYS A 97 3.36 -10.24 -12.11
CA CYS A 97 4.01 -9.58 -10.99
C CYS A 97 5.09 -8.60 -11.42
N ASN A 98 5.97 -9.01 -12.33
CA ASN A 98 7.02 -8.15 -12.86
C ASN A 98 6.47 -6.93 -13.61
N ASP A 99 5.35 -7.10 -14.31
CA ASP A 99 4.69 -6.03 -15.08
C ASP A 99 4.02 -4.98 -14.16
N VAL A 100 3.67 -5.37 -12.93
CA VAL A 100 2.99 -4.49 -11.95
C VAL A 100 3.90 -4.03 -10.82
N GLY A 101 5.21 -4.32 -10.90
CA GLY A 101 6.22 -3.82 -9.98
C GLY A 101 6.44 -4.67 -8.74
N CYS A 102 6.08 -5.94 -8.77
CA CYS A 102 6.50 -6.95 -7.80
C CYS A 102 7.45 -7.97 -8.46
N ASP A 103 8.04 -8.83 -7.66
CA ASP A 103 8.93 -9.90 -8.10
C ASP A 103 8.75 -11.17 -7.26
N HIS A 104 9.47 -12.24 -7.60
CA HIS A 104 9.45 -13.52 -6.89
C HIS A 104 8.04 -14.08 -6.64
N SER A 105 7.12 -13.81 -7.56
CA SER A 105 5.74 -14.30 -7.44
C SER A 105 5.67 -15.79 -7.76
N ARG A 106 4.94 -16.51 -6.92
CA ARG A 106 4.57 -17.90 -7.19
C ARG A 106 3.29 -18.28 -6.49
N THR A 107 2.54 -19.18 -7.07
CA THR A 107 1.42 -19.85 -6.39
C THR A 107 2.01 -20.87 -5.42
N ILE A 108 1.62 -20.79 -4.15
CA ILE A 108 1.97 -21.77 -3.12
C ILE A 108 1.03 -22.97 -3.25
N GLU A 109 -0.27 -22.69 -3.30
CA GLU A 109 -1.33 -23.66 -3.43
C GLU A 109 -2.52 -23.05 -4.18
N ARG A 110 -3.15 -23.83 -5.06
CA ARG A 110 -4.45 -23.53 -5.64
C ARG A 110 -5.42 -24.60 -5.17
N VAL A 111 -6.36 -24.22 -4.30
CA VAL A 111 -7.37 -25.12 -3.76
C VAL A 111 -8.43 -25.38 -4.83
N ASP A 112 -8.91 -24.32 -5.49
CA ASP A 112 -9.85 -24.35 -6.59
C ASP A 112 -9.73 -23.06 -7.44
N ASP A 113 -10.70 -22.80 -8.31
CA ASP A 113 -10.72 -21.60 -9.13
C ASP A 113 -11.05 -20.31 -8.35
N GLN A 114 -11.57 -20.43 -7.13
CA GLN A 114 -11.94 -19.30 -6.28
C GLN A 114 -10.94 -19.03 -5.16
N LEU A 115 -10.13 -20.02 -4.76
CA LEU A 115 -9.23 -19.92 -3.60
C LEU A 115 -7.81 -20.36 -3.94
N GLN A 116 -6.87 -19.44 -3.76
CA GLN A 116 -5.44 -19.73 -3.89
C GLN A 116 -4.60 -19.00 -2.84
N TYR A 117 -3.43 -19.58 -2.57
CA TYR A 117 -2.39 -18.97 -1.76
C TYR A 117 -1.21 -18.62 -2.65
N THR A 118 -0.72 -17.38 -2.51
CA THR A 118 0.39 -16.87 -3.33
C THR A 118 1.40 -16.16 -2.45
N THR A 119 2.65 -16.15 -2.91
CA THR A 119 3.69 -15.28 -2.34
C THR A 119 4.28 -14.43 -3.43
N PHE A 120 4.65 -13.20 -3.10
CA PHE A 120 5.32 -12.25 -3.96
C PHE A 120 6.04 -11.19 -3.13
N ARG A 121 6.93 -10.43 -3.77
CA ARG A 121 7.71 -9.38 -3.11
C ARG A 121 7.53 -8.07 -3.82
N PHE A 122 7.44 -7.01 -3.03
CA PHE A 122 7.58 -5.65 -3.55
C PHE A 122 8.98 -5.12 -3.21
N PRO A 123 9.79 -4.75 -4.21
CA PRO A 123 11.05 -4.06 -3.99
C PRO A 123 10.79 -2.67 -3.42
N TYR A 124 11.64 -2.25 -2.50
CA TYR A 124 11.64 -0.90 -1.95
C TYR A 124 12.99 -0.26 -2.19
N PRO A 125 13.05 1.06 -2.43
CA PRO A 125 14.34 1.75 -2.60
C PRO A 125 15.14 1.68 -1.30
N GLY A 126 16.47 1.48 -1.39
CA GLY A 126 17.32 1.52 -0.20
C GLY A 126 17.16 2.83 0.57
N PRO A 127 17.26 2.80 1.90
CA PRO A 127 17.72 1.68 2.74
C PRO A 127 16.62 0.71 3.19
N PHE A 128 15.42 0.77 2.62
CA PHE A 128 14.30 -0.07 3.05
C PHE A 128 14.41 -1.48 2.46
N ARG A 129 14.10 -2.48 3.29
CA ARG A 129 14.06 -3.88 2.87
C ARG A 129 12.82 -4.14 2.01
N PRO A 130 12.87 -5.06 1.03
CA PRO A 130 11.69 -5.50 0.30
C PRO A 130 10.58 -5.99 1.24
N ARG A 131 9.33 -5.92 0.79
CA ARG A 131 8.17 -6.49 1.50
C ARG A 131 7.79 -7.81 0.88
N GLU A 132 7.77 -8.85 1.70
CA GLU A 132 7.27 -10.15 1.31
C GLU A 132 5.83 -10.28 1.76
N LEU A 133 4.97 -10.68 0.82
CA LEU A 133 3.56 -10.95 1.07
C LEU A 133 3.29 -12.43 0.83
N ILE A 134 2.65 -13.05 1.79
CA ILE A 134 2.06 -14.38 1.66
C ILE A 134 0.57 -14.17 1.85
N THR A 135 -0.20 -14.50 0.84
CA THR A 135 -1.60 -14.09 0.77
C THR A 135 -2.52 -15.24 0.45
N ARG A 136 -3.70 -15.20 1.06
CA ARG A 136 -4.88 -15.95 0.64
C ARG A 136 -5.69 -15.02 -0.27
N ALA A 137 -5.92 -15.45 -1.51
CA ALA A 137 -6.78 -14.77 -2.47
C ALA A 137 -8.07 -15.58 -2.64
N HIS A 138 -9.21 -14.95 -2.34
CA HIS A 138 -10.51 -15.59 -2.44
C HIS A 138 -11.44 -14.77 -3.33
N PHE A 139 -11.97 -15.43 -4.37
CA PHE A 139 -12.90 -14.84 -5.33
C PHE A 139 -14.33 -15.28 -5.02
N SER A 140 -15.26 -14.35 -5.14
CA SER A 140 -16.69 -14.63 -5.08
C SER A 140 -17.45 -13.75 -6.08
N GLN A 141 -18.61 -14.21 -6.55
CA GLN A 141 -19.46 -13.42 -7.44
C GLN A 141 -20.86 -13.27 -6.84
N ASN A 142 -21.37 -12.04 -6.85
CA ASN A 142 -22.77 -11.78 -6.51
C ASN A 142 -23.68 -12.25 -7.66
N PRO A 143 -24.61 -13.18 -7.43
CA PRO A 143 -25.43 -13.75 -8.50
C PRO A 143 -26.39 -12.73 -9.15
N ASN A 144 -26.77 -11.68 -8.43
CA ASN A 144 -27.72 -10.67 -8.90
C ASN A 144 -27.01 -9.54 -9.67
N THR A 145 -25.98 -8.95 -9.07
CA THR A 145 -25.28 -7.79 -9.65
C THR A 145 -24.14 -8.19 -10.59
N LYS A 146 -23.77 -9.47 -10.61
CA LYS A 146 -22.58 -10.02 -11.29
C LYS A 146 -21.25 -9.42 -10.80
N GLU A 147 -21.25 -8.54 -9.81
CA GLU A 147 -20.02 -8.02 -9.21
C GLU A 147 -19.16 -9.17 -8.69
N VAL A 148 -17.89 -9.18 -9.06
CA VAL A 148 -16.88 -10.09 -8.51
C VAL A 148 -16.12 -9.37 -7.41
N LEU A 149 -16.01 -10.03 -6.26
CA LEU A 149 -15.20 -9.61 -5.14
C LEU A 149 -13.99 -10.53 -5.03
N LEU A 150 -12.80 -9.93 -4.97
CA LEU A 150 -11.56 -10.59 -4.62
C LEU A 150 -11.08 -10.04 -3.28
N GLU A 151 -10.88 -10.92 -2.33
CA GLU A 151 -10.34 -10.62 -0.99
C GLU A 151 -8.92 -11.16 -0.88
N TYR A 152 -7.96 -10.26 -0.63
CA TYR A 152 -6.58 -10.61 -0.30
C TYR A 152 -6.35 -10.42 1.20
N ALA A 153 -6.10 -11.51 1.90
CA ALA A 153 -5.71 -11.48 3.31
C ALA A 153 -4.29 -11.98 3.49
N ALA A 154 -3.51 -11.36 4.38
CA ALA A 154 -2.19 -11.86 4.76
C ALA A 154 -2.31 -13.20 5.50
N THR A 155 -1.45 -14.15 5.14
CA THR A 155 -1.29 -15.45 5.81
C THR A 155 0.20 -15.66 6.12
N PRO A 156 0.78 -14.82 7.02
CA PRO A 156 2.23 -14.72 7.20
C PRO A 156 2.88 -16.01 7.68
N ASP A 157 2.13 -16.87 8.37
CA ASP A 157 2.65 -18.09 9.00
C ASP A 157 2.65 -19.30 8.06
N LEU A 158 2.14 -19.16 6.82
CA LEU A 158 2.07 -20.27 5.87
C LEU A 158 3.44 -20.72 5.34
N LEU A 159 4.43 -19.82 5.35
CA LEU A 159 5.82 -20.12 4.99
C LEU A 159 6.78 -19.65 6.08
N PRO A 160 7.94 -20.31 6.25
CA PRO A 160 8.97 -19.84 7.17
C PRO A 160 9.44 -18.43 6.81
N PRO A 161 9.94 -17.63 7.79
CA PRO A 161 10.48 -16.30 7.53
C PRO A 161 11.65 -16.31 6.55
N ASP A 162 11.66 -15.37 5.60
CA ASP A 162 12.81 -15.13 4.73
C ASP A 162 13.61 -13.94 5.28
N PRO A 163 14.93 -14.11 5.58
CA PRO A 163 15.75 -13.06 6.11
C PRO A 163 15.99 -11.89 5.13
N CYS A 164 15.71 -12.03 3.83
CA CYS A 164 15.85 -10.96 2.85
C CYS A 164 14.93 -9.78 3.12
N CYS A 165 13.77 -10.08 3.63
CA CYS A 165 12.61 -9.25 3.43
C CYS A 165 11.92 -8.92 4.76
N TYR A 166 11.07 -7.89 4.75
CA TYR A 166 10.13 -7.64 5.82
C TYR A 166 8.79 -8.30 5.47
N ARG A 167 8.33 -9.23 6.30
CA ARG A 167 7.05 -9.91 6.07
C ARG A 167 5.88 -9.04 6.49
N VAL A 168 4.96 -8.81 5.56
CA VAL A 168 3.70 -8.13 5.84
C VAL A 168 2.78 -9.08 6.61
N THR A 169 2.42 -8.70 7.82
CA THR A 169 1.57 -9.52 8.72
C THR A 169 0.13 -9.04 8.78
N ARG A 170 -0.13 -7.80 8.39
CA ARG A 170 -1.47 -7.19 8.42
C ARG A 170 -1.83 -6.63 7.06
N MET A 171 -2.67 -7.33 6.35
CA MET A 171 -3.23 -6.90 5.08
C MET A 171 -4.62 -7.51 4.92
N ASN A 172 -5.56 -6.68 4.51
CA ASN A 172 -6.89 -7.08 4.07
C ASN A 172 -7.32 -6.14 2.94
N ASN A 173 -6.87 -6.45 1.73
CA ASN A 173 -7.16 -5.68 0.53
C ASN A 173 -8.34 -6.29 -0.21
N THR A 174 -9.16 -5.46 -0.82
CA THR A 174 -10.27 -5.95 -1.66
C THR A 174 -10.19 -5.35 -3.05
N TRP A 175 -10.56 -6.15 -4.03
CA TRP A 175 -10.81 -5.71 -5.40
C TRP A 175 -12.25 -6.05 -5.76
N ARG A 176 -12.95 -5.09 -6.34
CA ARG A 176 -14.32 -5.26 -6.84
C ARG A 176 -14.33 -5.01 -8.32
N PHE A 177 -14.91 -5.93 -9.06
CA PHE A 177 -15.09 -5.83 -10.49
C PHE A 177 -16.57 -5.74 -10.77
N ARG A 178 -17.03 -4.54 -11.05
CA ARG A 178 -18.46 -4.25 -11.31
C ARG A 178 -18.67 -4.03 -12.80
N PRO A 179 -19.46 -4.86 -13.47
CA PRO A 179 -19.81 -4.62 -14.88
C PRO A 179 -20.64 -3.35 -15.00
N ILE A 180 -20.25 -2.46 -15.92
CA ILE A 180 -20.91 -1.16 -16.16
C ILE A 180 -21.48 -1.03 -17.57
N GLY A 181 -21.52 -2.14 -18.31
CA GLY A 181 -22.03 -2.18 -19.70
C GLY A 181 -20.96 -1.83 -20.74
N ASN A 182 -21.32 -2.00 -22.01
CA ASN A 182 -20.45 -1.70 -23.16
C ASN A 182 -19.05 -2.37 -23.14
N GLY A 183 -18.95 -3.55 -22.52
CA GLY A 183 -17.66 -4.27 -22.36
C GLY A 183 -16.70 -3.58 -21.41
N GLU A 184 -17.16 -2.66 -20.57
CA GLU A 184 -16.39 -2.04 -19.51
C GLU A 184 -16.75 -2.62 -18.14
N VAL A 185 -15.73 -2.79 -17.31
CA VAL A 185 -15.82 -3.15 -15.90
C VAL A 185 -15.22 -2.04 -15.05
N GLU A 186 -15.97 -1.53 -14.10
CA GLU A 186 -15.42 -0.64 -13.07
C GLU A 186 -14.62 -1.48 -12.08
N VAL A 187 -13.33 -1.19 -11.99
CA VAL A 187 -12.42 -1.83 -11.03
C VAL A 187 -12.21 -0.88 -9.87
N GLU A 188 -12.61 -1.33 -8.68
CA GLU A 188 -12.33 -0.67 -7.42
C GLU A 188 -11.30 -1.49 -6.64
N VAL A 189 -10.25 -0.85 -6.16
CA VAL A 189 -9.31 -1.45 -5.22
C VAL A 189 -9.33 -0.68 -3.90
N LEU A 190 -9.50 -1.40 -2.80
CA LEU A 190 -9.36 -0.90 -1.44
C LEU A 190 -8.12 -1.54 -0.83
N MET A 191 -7.14 -0.69 -0.48
CA MET A 191 -5.92 -1.11 0.21
C MET A 191 -6.01 -0.77 1.69
N ASN A 192 -5.93 -1.81 2.50
CA ASN A 192 -5.84 -1.76 3.95
C ASN A 192 -4.68 -2.67 4.38
N MET A 193 -3.48 -2.11 4.40
CA MET A 193 -2.25 -2.85 4.64
C MET A 193 -1.29 -2.02 5.48
N ASP A 194 -0.62 -2.69 6.39
CA ASP A 194 0.51 -2.16 7.15
C ASP A 194 1.79 -2.79 6.60
N GLU A 195 2.56 -2.02 5.85
CA GLU A 195 3.82 -2.48 5.27
C GLU A 195 4.89 -2.78 6.33
N GLY A 196 4.71 -2.27 7.54
CA GLY A 196 5.58 -2.50 8.70
C GLY A 196 7.03 -2.01 8.54
N GLY A 197 7.87 -2.35 9.51
CA GLY A 197 9.28 -1.95 9.54
C GLY A 197 9.46 -0.47 9.86
N PHE A 198 10.63 0.08 9.50
CA PHE A 198 10.97 1.48 9.74
C PHE A 198 10.43 2.44 8.67
N LEU A 199 9.49 2.01 7.83
CA LEU A 199 8.91 2.89 6.82
C LEU A 199 7.93 3.87 7.49
N PRO A 200 8.19 5.18 7.44
CA PRO A 200 7.26 6.16 8.03
C PRO A 200 5.89 6.12 7.33
N ASP A 201 4.81 6.10 8.11
CA ASP A 201 3.43 6.01 7.59
C ASP A 201 3.09 7.09 6.58
N VAL A 202 3.64 8.30 6.74
CA VAL A 202 3.46 9.39 5.76
C VAL A 202 4.01 9.02 4.40
N LEU A 203 5.17 8.35 4.35
CA LEU A 203 5.77 7.90 3.08
C LEU A 203 4.95 6.76 2.47
N SER A 204 4.50 5.80 3.28
CA SER A 204 3.59 4.73 2.85
C SER A 204 2.30 5.30 2.26
N ASN A 205 1.66 6.25 2.95
CA ASN A 205 0.43 6.88 2.51
C ASN A 205 0.61 7.60 1.16
N LEU A 206 1.68 8.40 1.01
CA LEU A 206 1.98 9.12 -0.24
C LEU A 206 2.34 8.17 -1.38
N ALA A 207 3.18 7.16 -1.12
CA ALA A 207 3.58 6.17 -2.11
C ALA A 207 2.37 5.41 -2.64
N ARG A 208 1.47 4.95 -1.76
CA ARG A 208 0.27 4.19 -2.12
C ARG A 208 -0.66 4.97 -3.03
N ARG A 209 -0.90 6.26 -2.74
CA ARG A 209 -1.69 7.15 -3.61
C ARG A 209 -1.10 7.24 -5.01
N LYS A 210 0.22 7.47 -5.11
CA LYS A 210 0.94 7.59 -6.38
C LYS A 210 0.96 6.27 -7.16
N VAL A 211 1.21 5.16 -6.47
CA VAL A 211 1.24 3.81 -7.06
C VAL A 211 -0.12 3.48 -7.67
N LEU A 212 -1.21 3.64 -6.94
CA LEU A 212 -2.55 3.32 -7.46
C LEU A 212 -2.95 4.20 -8.64
N LEU A 213 -2.62 5.50 -8.61
CA LEU A 213 -2.89 6.40 -9.73
C LEU A 213 -2.17 5.97 -11.02
N GLY A 214 -0.98 5.38 -10.91
CA GLY A 214 -0.17 4.90 -12.03
C GLY A 214 -0.44 3.45 -12.41
N ALA A 215 -0.71 2.57 -11.46
CA ALA A 215 -0.84 1.12 -11.67
C ALA A 215 -2.12 0.74 -12.43
N LEU A 216 -3.27 1.34 -12.07
CA LEU A 216 -4.55 0.96 -12.70
C LEU A 216 -4.56 1.14 -14.23
N PRO A 217 -4.01 2.23 -14.82
CA PRO A 217 -3.87 2.31 -16.27
C PRO A 217 -2.94 1.26 -16.88
N GLY A 218 -1.92 0.83 -16.15
CA GLY A 218 -1.03 -0.26 -16.55
C GLY A 218 -1.78 -1.60 -16.59
N ILE A 219 -2.49 -1.91 -15.53
CA ILE A 219 -3.36 -3.11 -15.41
C ILE A 219 -4.38 -3.13 -16.55
N ALA A 220 -5.05 -2.01 -16.85
CA ALA A 220 -6.02 -1.92 -17.95
C ALA A 220 -5.42 -2.30 -19.32
N LYS A 221 -4.15 -1.97 -19.56
CA LYS A 221 -3.46 -2.38 -20.79
C LYS A 221 -3.08 -3.87 -20.78
N LEU A 222 -2.66 -4.38 -19.63
CA LEU A 222 -2.22 -5.77 -19.50
C LEU A 222 -3.39 -6.74 -19.63
N VAL A 223 -4.50 -6.46 -18.94
CA VAL A 223 -5.70 -7.32 -18.96
C VAL A 223 -6.35 -7.37 -20.35
N ALA A 224 -6.12 -6.39 -21.21
CA ALA A 224 -6.62 -6.39 -22.58
C ALA A 224 -5.91 -7.41 -23.51
N LYS A 225 -4.84 -8.07 -23.03
CA LYS A 225 -4.14 -9.11 -23.81
C LYS A 225 -5.08 -10.32 -24.04
N PRO A 226 -5.02 -10.98 -25.23
CA PRO A 226 -5.92 -12.11 -25.59
C PRO A 226 -5.97 -13.21 -24.54
N LYS A 227 -4.81 -13.58 -23.96
CA LYS A 227 -4.71 -14.64 -22.93
C LYS A 227 -5.63 -14.44 -21.73
N TYR A 228 -6.05 -13.21 -21.44
CA TYR A 228 -7.00 -12.91 -20.35
C TYR A 228 -8.42 -12.81 -20.87
N GLN A 229 -8.62 -12.23 -22.07
CA GLN A 229 -9.96 -12.00 -22.60
C GLN A 229 -10.66 -13.30 -23.04
N GLU A 230 -9.88 -14.35 -23.32
CA GLU A 230 -10.41 -15.68 -23.66
C GLU A 230 -10.69 -16.57 -22.43
N ALA A 231 -10.38 -16.07 -21.23
CA ALA A 231 -10.58 -16.83 -19.99
C ALA A 231 -12.06 -17.12 -19.71
N LYS A 232 -12.31 -18.29 -19.15
CA LYS A 232 -13.64 -18.73 -18.69
C LYS A 232 -13.50 -19.44 -17.36
N PHE A 233 -14.46 -19.23 -16.49
CA PHE A 233 -14.57 -19.90 -15.19
C PHE A 233 -16.03 -20.28 -14.97
N ASP A 234 -16.29 -21.46 -14.44
CA ASP A 234 -17.65 -21.94 -14.20
C ASP A 234 -18.43 -21.09 -13.19
N PHE A 235 -17.72 -20.52 -12.21
CA PHE A 235 -18.31 -19.67 -11.18
C PHE A 235 -18.51 -18.20 -11.63
N ILE A 236 -17.97 -17.79 -12.79
CA ILE A 236 -18.13 -16.43 -13.33
C ILE A 236 -19.23 -16.43 -14.39
N LYS A 237 -20.24 -15.61 -14.15
CA LYS A 237 -21.28 -15.28 -15.14
C LYS A 237 -21.06 -13.84 -15.59
N GLU A 238 -20.76 -13.66 -16.86
CA GLU A 238 -20.73 -12.34 -17.50
C GLU A 238 -22.14 -11.72 -17.53
N GLN A 239 -22.25 -10.45 -17.94
CA GLN A 239 -23.57 -9.79 -18.12
C GLN A 239 -24.36 -10.43 -19.23
#